data_e76e6fba66ff35ed892b449bc945038a
#
_entry.id   e76e6fba66ff35ed892b449bc945038a
#
_cell.length_a   1.000
_cell.length_b   1.000
_cell.length_c   1.000
_cell.angle_alpha   90.00
_cell.angle_beta   90.00
_cell.angle_gamma   90.00
#
_symmetry.space_group_name_H-M   'P 1'
#
loop_
_entity.id
_entity.type
_entity.pdbx_description
1 polymer ?
#
loop_
_entity_poly.entity_id
_entity_poly.type
_entity_poly.pdbx_seq_one_letter_code
_entity_poly.pdbx_strand_id
1 'polypeptide(L)'
;MSRAIVEGYATGLRRWALGAAIGASALVVLGSVAHAQSAGAFTGMAGVWSGSGTVSLDNGQSERIRCKATYAVSSDGTGLNQTLTCASDSYKFDLKSNVLAKAGVLSGTWSEASRNVSGSLEGRASSGQFDVVVSAPTFTANLSLTTQGNKQKVTIRSEGAFRSASISLARS
;
A
#
# COMPACT_ATOMS: atom_id res chain seq x y z
N MET A 1 -78.56 53.18 31.69
CA MET A 1 -78.92 54.11 30.62
C MET A 1 -78.39 53.55 29.33
N SER A 2 -79.24 52.90 28.68
CA SER A 2 -79.88 53.29 27.34
C SER A 2 -78.97 52.94 26.18
N ARG A 3 -79.45 51.95 25.53
CA ARG A 3 -80.01 51.88 24.17
C ARG A 3 -78.91 51.79 23.10
N ALA A 4 -79.03 51.08 22.05
CA ALA A 4 -80.02 50.22 21.38
C ALA A 4 -79.43 49.92 19.98
N ILE A 5 -79.63 48.69 19.52
CA ILE A 5 -80.25 48.31 18.22
C ILE A 5 -79.55 48.95 16.98
N VAL A 6 -79.23 48.16 15.99
CA VAL A 6 -80.02 47.71 14.86
C VAL A 6 -79.27 46.80 13.93
N GLU A 7 -80.01 45.81 13.43
CA GLU A 7 -79.81 44.82 12.39
C GLU A 7 -79.24 45.38 11.06
N GLY A 8 -78.64 44.48 10.32
CA GLY A 8 -78.44 44.67 8.87
C GLY A 8 -78.01 43.35 8.21
N TYR A 9 -79.05 42.67 7.65
CA TYR A 9 -78.89 41.54 6.76
C TYR A 9 -78.23 41.95 5.43
N ALA A 10 -77.34 41.11 4.89
CA ALA A 10 -77.29 40.85 3.45
C ALA A 10 -76.36 39.69 3.09
N THR A 11 -76.92 38.63 2.75
CA THR A 11 -76.63 37.63 1.68
C THR A 11 -75.47 37.96 0.76
N GLY A 12 -74.63 36.94 0.54
CA GLY A 12 -74.02 36.85 -0.75
C GLY A 12 -72.73 36.02 -0.89
N LEU A 13 -72.91 34.85 -1.50
CA LEU A 13 -71.94 34.20 -2.40
C LEU A 13 -70.79 33.39 -1.90
N ARG A 14 -71.04 32.12 -1.97
CA ARG A 14 -70.06 31.01 -2.13
C ARG A 14 -68.93 31.38 -3.09
N ARG A 15 -67.72 31.31 -2.63
CA ARG A 15 -66.57 31.05 -3.51
C ARG A 15 -65.71 29.93 -2.88
N TRP A 16 -65.77 28.83 -3.56
CA TRP A 16 -64.89 27.69 -3.35
C TRP A 16 -63.44 28.11 -3.71
N ALA A 17 -62.56 28.11 -2.80
CA ALA A 17 -61.13 28.19 -3.06
C ALA A 17 -60.54 26.83 -2.75
N LEU A 18 -60.14 26.10 -3.79
CA LEU A 18 -59.32 24.90 -3.71
C LEU A 18 -58.00 25.29 -3.09
N GLY A 19 -57.74 24.82 -1.88
CA GLY A 19 -56.40 24.87 -1.30
C GLY A 19 -55.57 23.73 -1.86
N ALA A 20 -54.63 24.05 -2.75
CA ALA A 20 -53.60 23.12 -3.19
C ALA A 20 -52.61 22.89 -2.04
N ALA A 21 -52.67 21.71 -1.44
CA ALA A 21 -51.64 21.24 -0.48
C ALA A 21 -50.39 20.87 -1.27
N ILE A 22 -49.41 21.74 -1.26
CA ILE A 22 -48.06 21.45 -1.79
C ILE A 22 -47.35 20.57 -0.76
N GLY A 23 -47.40 19.24 -0.99
CA GLY A 23 -46.62 18.28 -0.24
C GLY A 23 -45.15 18.43 -0.62
N ALA A 24 -44.33 19.04 0.25
CA ALA A 24 -42.88 19.06 0.13
C ALA A 24 -42.35 17.67 0.47
N SER A 25 -42.15 16.81 -0.55
CA SER A 25 -41.45 15.54 -0.42
C SER A 25 -39.94 15.82 -0.22
N ALA A 26 -39.46 15.80 1.01
CA ALA A 26 -38.05 15.83 1.32
C ALA A 26 -37.40 14.51 0.88
N LEU A 27 -36.74 14.50 -0.28
CA LEU A 27 -35.86 13.42 -0.72
C LEU A 27 -34.61 13.40 0.20
N VAL A 28 -34.62 12.51 1.19
CA VAL A 28 -33.40 12.20 1.99
C VAL A 28 -32.49 11.36 1.10
N VAL A 29 -31.51 12.01 0.47
CA VAL A 29 -30.43 11.33 -0.23
C VAL A 29 -29.52 10.72 0.84
N LEU A 30 -29.71 9.43 1.13
CA LEU A 30 -28.77 8.62 1.91
C LEU A 30 -27.50 8.44 1.08
N GLY A 31 -26.57 9.36 1.24
CA GLY A 31 -25.24 9.25 0.68
C GLY A 31 -24.54 8.04 1.28
N SER A 32 -24.39 6.96 0.50
CA SER A 32 -23.54 5.82 0.86
C SER A 32 -22.10 6.32 0.94
N VAL A 33 -21.57 6.46 2.14
CA VAL A 33 -20.13 6.67 2.36
C VAL A 33 -19.42 5.38 1.93
N ALA A 34 -18.99 5.32 0.68
CA ALA A 34 -18.07 4.28 0.22
C ALA A 34 -16.79 4.43 1.02
N HIS A 35 -16.55 3.53 1.96
CA HIS A 35 -15.26 3.41 2.61
C HIS A 35 -14.29 2.88 1.55
N ALA A 36 -13.47 3.76 1.00
CA ALA A 36 -12.34 3.34 0.19
C ALA A 36 -11.42 2.52 1.11
N GLN A 37 -11.45 1.20 0.96
CA GLN A 37 -10.47 0.33 1.60
C GLN A 37 -9.11 0.74 1.04
N SER A 38 -8.22 1.22 1.90
CA SER A 38 -6.86 1.52 1.49
C SER A 38 -6.24 0.23 0.95
N ALA A 39 -5.75 0.27 -0.29
CA ALA A 39 -5.06 -0.86 -0.90
C ALA A 39 -3.91 -1.30 0.02
N GLY A 40 -3.75 -2.59 0.23
CA GLY A 40 -2.67 -3.13 1.05
C GLY A 40 -1.29 -2.71 0.52
N ALA A 41 -0.31 -2.65 1.39
CA ALA A 41 1.02 -2.10 1.10
C ALA A 41 1.72 -2.76 -0.11
N PHE A 42 1.42 -4.04 -0.38
CA PHE A 42 2.02 -4.81 -1.48
C PHE A 42 1.14 -4.90 -2.72
N THR A 43 0.02 -4.19 -2.74
CA THR A 43 -0.87 -4.17 -3.92
C THR A 43 -0.10 -3.77 -5.17
N GLY A 44 -0.25 -4.56 -6.24
CA GLY A 44 0.44 -4.31 -7.50
C GLY A 44 1.87 -4.85 -7.56
N MET A 45 2.41 -5.48 -6.50
CA MET A 45 3.75 -6.09 -6.55
C MET A 45 3.77 -7.52 -7.08
N ALA A 46 2.65 -8.25 -7.04
CA ALA A 46 2.58 -9.66 -7.44
C ALA A 46 3.17 -9.91 -8.84
N GLY A 47 3.84 -11.05 -8.99
CA GLY A 47 4.40 -11.48 -10.27
C GLY A 47 5.90 -11.66 -10.27
N VAL A 48 6.46 -11.81 -11.46
CA VAL A 48 7.89 -12.05 -11.69
C VAL A 48 8.54 -10.74 -12.12
N TRP A 49 9.69 -10.46 -11.53
CA TRP A 49 10.48 -9.27 -11.77
C TRP A 49 11.92 -9.66 -12.04
N SER A 50 12.54 -9.09 -13.04
CA SER A 50 13.92 -9.38 -13.40
C SER A 50 14.69 -8.13 -13.77
N GLY A 51 15.99 -8.18 -13.56
CA GLY A 51 16.86 -7.05 -13.87
C GLY A 51 18.29 -7.24 -13.43
N SER A 52 18.99 -6.13 -13.30
CA SER A 52 20.40 -6.15 -12.96
C SER A 52 20.78 -4.98 -12.03
N GLY A 53 21.96 -5.09 -11.47
CA GLY A 53 22.48 -4.09 -10.58
C GLY A 53 23.98 -4.24 -10.37
N THR A 54 24.46 -3.54 -9.37
CA THR A 54 25.86 -3.58 -8.92
C THR A 54 25.88 -3.83 -7.43
N VAL A 55 26.77 -4.69 -6.98
CA VAL A 55 27.13 -4.88 -5.57
C VAL A 55 28.55 -4.37 -5.36
N SER A 56 28.75 -3.61 -4.29
CA SER A 56 30.09 -3.15 -3.85
C SER A 56 30.51 -3.94 -2.62
N LEU A 57 31.68 -4.52 -2.69
CA LEU A 57 32.27 -5.36 -1.66
C LEU A 57 33.08 -4.53 -0.66
N ASP A 58 33.43 -5.13 0.48
CA ASP A 58 34.22 -4.50 1.53
C ASP A 58 35.68 -4.20 1.12
N ASN A 59 36.20 -4.97 0.16
CA ASN A 59 37.54 -4.77 -0.44
C ASN A 59 37.60 -3.67 -1.51
N GLY A 60 36.48 -2.93 -1.72
CA GLY A 60 36.37 -1.87 -2.71
C GLY A 60 36.05 -2.33 -4.15
N GLN A 61 35.96 -3.63 -4.38
CA GLN A 61 35.57 -4.17 -5.68
C GLN A 61 34.07 -4.00 -5.91
N SER A 62 33.67 -3.94 -7.16
CA SER A 62 32.26 -3.91 -7.54
C SER A 62 31.97 -4.96 -8.61
N GLU A 63 30.88 -5.70 -8.43
CA GLU A 63 30.43 -6.71 -9.36
C GLU A 63 29.07 -6.40 -9.91
N ARG A 64 28.85 -6.73 -11.18
CA ARG A 64 27.53 -6.70 -11.79
C ARG A 64 26.77 -7.95 -11.41
N ILE A 65 25.51 -7.76 -10.96
CA ILE A 65 24.61 -8.87 -10.61
C ILE A 65 23.36 -8.85 -11.50
N ARG A 66 22.81 -10.04 -11.74
CA ARG A 66 21.49 -10.25 -12.35
C ARG A 66 20.58 -10.84 -11.31
N CYS A 67 19.38 -10.30 -11.20
CA CYS A 67 18.41 -10.72 -10.20
C CYS A 67 17.08 -11.09 -10.83
N LYS A 68 16.42 -12.09 -10.23
CA LYS A 68 15.04 -12.48 -10.50
C LYS A 68 14.30 -12.60 -9.18
N ALA A 69 13.23 -11.83 -9.02
CA ALA A 69 12.34 -11.89 -7.86
C ALA A 69 10.96 -12.41 -8.28
N THR A 70 10.34 -13.19 -7.43
CA THR A 70 8.93 -13.58 -7.56
C THR A 70 8.22 -13.16 -6.29
N TYR A 71 7.12 -12.42 -6.44
CA TYR A 71 6.28 -11.98 -5.35
C TYR A 71 4.92 -12.64 -5.43
N ALA A 72 4.52 -13.34 -4.37
CA ALA A 72 3.16 -13.78 -4.14
C ALA A 72 2.56 -12.89 -3.04
N VAL A 73 1.50 -12.17 -3.40
CA VAL A 73 0.83 -11.18 -2.53
C VAL A 73 -0.51 -11.74 -2.11
N SER A 74 -0.88 -11.58 -0.84
CA SER A 74 -2.20 -11.95 -0.33
C SER A 74 -3.31 -11.14 -1.01
N SER A 75 -4.53 -11.66 -1.01
CA SER A 75 -5.67 -11.04 -1.69
C SER A 75 -6.02 -9.64 -1.18
N ASP A 76 -5.72 -9.35 0.09
CA ASP A 76 -5.89 -8.04 0.73
C ASP A 76 -4.68 -7.12 0.55
N GLY A 77 -3.62 -7.60 -0.09
CA GLY A 77 -2.39 -6.84 -0.33
C GLY A 77 -1.53 -6.58 0.91
N THR A 78 -1.80 -7.26 2.03
CA THR A 78 -1.07 -7.03 3.28
C THR A 78 0.04 -8.04 3.56
N GLY A 79 0.01 -9.20 2.89
CA GLY A 79 1.02 -10.25 3.01
C GLY A 79 1.84 -10.38 1.73
N LEU A 80 3.14 -10.62 1.87
CA LEU A 80 4.09 -10.83 0.78
C LEU A 80 4.96 -12.04 1.07
N ASN A 81 4.96 -13.01 0.15
CA ASN A 81 5.98 -14.05 0.07
C ASN A 81 6.88 -13.73 -1.12
N GLN A 82 8.17 -13.64 -0.87
CA GLN A 82 9.17 -13.34 -1.89
C GLN A 82 10.16 -14.48 -2.04
N THR A 83 10.52 -14.79 -3.28
CA THR A 83 11.75 -15.50 -3.62
C THR A 83 12.61 -14.60 -4.48
N LEU A 84 13.90 -14.52 -4.18
CA LEU A 84 14.86 -13.70 -4.92
C LEU A 84 16.11 -14.53 -5.17
N THR A 85 16.51 -14.63 -6.42
CA THR A 85 17.81 -15.16 -6.83
C THR A 85 18.60 -14.04 -7.50
N CYS A 86 19.80 -13.79 -7.00
CA CYS A 86 20.78 -12.90 -7.65
C CYS A 86 22.07 -13.68 -7.91
N ALA A 87 22.73 -13.41 -9.02
CA ALA A 87 24.01 -14.00 -9.37
C ALA A 87 24.93 -13.00 -10.05
N SER A 88 26.24 -13.11 -9.73
CA SER A 88 27.36 -12.50 -10.43
C SER A 88 28.31 -13.62 -10.89
N ASP A 89 29.47 -13.26 -11.39
CA ASP A 89 30.46 -14.24 -11.84
C ASP A 89 31.07 -15.01 -10.64
N SER A 90 31.19 -14.37 -9.46
CA SER A 90 31.78 -14.95 -8.25
C SER A 90 30.77 -15.24 -7.14
N TYR A 91 29.48 -14.90 -7.31
CA TYR A 91 28.56 -14.85 -6.20
C TYR A 91 27.15 -15.30 -6.57
N LYS A 92 26.51 -16.12 -5.73
CA LYS A 92 25.10 -16.47 -5.82
C LYS A 92 24.40 -16.18 -4.49
N PHE A 93 23.17 -15.71 -4.59
CA PHE A 93 22.34 -15.36 -3.46
C PHE A 93 20.91 -15.84 -3.71
N ASP A 94 20.39 -16.72 -2.86
CA ASP A 94 19.06 -17.29 -2.93
C ASP A 94 18.29 -16.96 -1.64
N LEU A 95 17.42 -15.96 -1.71
CA LEU A 95 16.64 -15.45 -0.57
C LEU A 95 15.18 -15.82 -0.66
N LYS A 96 14.60 -16.15 0.48
CA LYS A 96 13.15 -16.20 0.69
C LYS A 96 12.78 -15.26 1.81
N SER A 97 11.67 -14.57 1.70
CA SER A 97 11.12 -13.76 2.78
C SER A 97 9.60 -13.87 2.87
N ASN A 98 9.09 -13.73 4.09
CA ASN A 98 7.68 -13.62 4.39
C ASN A 98 7.48 -12.31 5.17
N VAL A 99 6.65 -11.42 4.66
CA VAL A 99 6.47 -10.07 5.18
C VAL A 99 4.99 -9.77 5.37
N LEU A 100 4.64 -9.19 6.50
CA LEU A 100 3.31 -8.66 6.79
C LEU A 100 3.39 -7.15 6.93
N ALA A 101 2.36 -6.47 6.42
CA ALA A 101 2.15 -5.04 6.57
C ALA A 101 0.89 -4.79 7.40
N LYS A 102 1.00 -4.01 8.47
CA LYS A 102 -0.12 -3.59 9.29
C LYS A 102 -0.04 -2.08 9.50
N ALA A 103 -1.00 -1.35 8.97
CA ALA A 103 -1.02 0.12 9.03
C ALA A 103 0.31 0.77 8.59
N GLY A 104 0.92 0.27 7.50
CA GLY A 104 2.19 0.76 6.99
C GLY A 104 3.44 0.29 7.74
N VAL A 105 3.29 -0.42 8.86
CA VAL A 105 4.41 -1.05 9.56
C VAL A 105 4.66 -2.43 8.97
N LEU A 106 5.91 -2.72 8.65
CA LEU A 106 6.37 -4.00 8.09
C LEU A 106 7.03 -4.84 9.18
N SER A 107 6.73 -6.13 9.17
CA SER A 107 7.43 -7.12 9.97
C SER A 107 7.52 -8.44 9.21
N GLY A 108 8.57 -9.21 9.44
CA GLY A 108 8.71 -10.49 8.78
C GLY A 108 10.01 -11.21 9.06
N THR A 109 10.21 -12.28 8.31
CA THR A 109 11.41 -13.11 8.38
C THR A 109 11.99 -13.30 6.98
N TRP A 110 13.27 -13.60 6.94
CA TRP A 110 13.98 -13.94 5.71
C TRP A 110 14.99 -15.06 5.96
N SER A 111 15.34 -15.75 4.90
CA SER A 111 16.40 -16.76 4.89
C SER A 111 17.16 -16.71 3.58
N GLU A 112 18.47 -16.97 3.65
CA GLU A 112 19.37 -17.08 2.50
C GLU A 112 19.97 -18.49 2.50
N ALA A 113 19.69 -19.25 1.44
CA ALA A 113 19.99 -20.67 1.41
C ALA A 113 21.47 -20.99 1.14
N SER A 114 22.18 -20.14 0.37
CA SER A 114 23.58 -20.40 -0.03
C SER A 114 24.55 -20.34 1.15
N ARG A 115 24.22 -19.58 2.21
CA ARG A 115 25.03 -19.43 3.42
C ARG A 115 24.35 -19.94 4.67
N ASN A 116 23.13 -20.46 4.54
CA ASN A 116 22.31 -20.90 5.67
C ASN A 116 22.16 -19.81 6.76
N VAL A 117 21.84 -18.59 6.32
CA VAL A 117 21.62 -17.44 7.20
C VAL A 117 20.13 -17.10 7.19
N SER A 118 19.60 -16.76 8.35
CA SER A 118 18.22 -16.29 8.49
C SER A 118 18.14 -15.17 9.52
N GLY A 119 17.05 -14.41 9.45
CA GLY A 119 16.83 -13.30 10.35
C GLY A 119 15.44 -12.72 10.27
N SER A 120 15.27 -11.58 10.92
CA SER A 120 14.07 -10.77 10.90
C SER A 120 14.22 -9.58 9.97
N LEU A 121 13.06 -9.01 9.61
CA LEU A 121 13.01 -7.72 8.95
C LEU A 121 11.88 -6.88 9.60
N GLU A 122 12.14 -5.59 9.70
CA GLU A 122 11.20 -4.60 10.20
C GLU A 122 11.31 -3.34 9.36
N GLY A 123 10.21 -2.58 9.24
CA GLY A 123 10.26 -1.37 8.45
C GLY A 123 8.93 -0.67 8.28
N ARG A 124 8.88 0.15 7.26
CA ARG A 124 7.68 0.92 6.90
C ARG A 124 7.44 0.87 5.40
N ALA A 125 6.16 0.94 5.04
CA ALA A 125 5.71 1.07 3.66
C ALA A 125 4.77 2.25 3.53
N SER A 126 4.95 3.04 2.47
CA SER A 126 4.07 4.14 2.11
C SER A 126 4.14 4.37 0.60
N SER A 127 2.99 4.35 -0.07
CA SER A 127 2.87 4.75 -1.49
C SER A 127 3.88 4.09 -2.44
N GLY A 128 4.12 2.77 -2.27
CA GLY A 128 5.05 2.01 -3.10
C GLY A 128 6.54 2.18 -2.74
N GLN A 129 6.82 2.88 -1.66
CA GLN A 129 8.14 2.96 -1.04
C GLN A 129 8.19 2.08 0.20
N PHE A 130 9.28 1.35 0.36
CA PHE A 130 9.52 0.41 1.45
C PHE A 130 10.92 0.66 2.01
N ASP A 131 10.99 1.03 3.28
CA ASP A 131 12.25 1.21 4.01
C ASP A 131 12.32 0.16 5.11
N VAL A 132 13.29 -0.71 5.02
CA VAL A 132 13.39 -1.95 5.80
C VAL A 132 14.76 -2.10 6.41
N VAL A 133 14.80 -2.47 7.67
CA VAL A 133 16.01 -2.98 8.34
C VAL A 133 15.91 -4.49 8.36
N VAL A 134 16.91 -5.16 7.79
CA VAL A 134 17.07 -6.61 7.87
C VAL A 134 18.17 -6.92 8.88
N SER A 135 17.90 -7.88 9.76
CA SER A 135 18.80 -8.25 10.85
C SER A 135 19.05 -9.75 10.87
N ALA A 136 20.28 -10.12 11.12
CA ALA A 136 20.73 -11.49 11.39
C ALA A 136 21.73 -11.47 12.56
N PRO A 137 22.10 -12.61 13.14
CA PRO A 137 23.03 -12.65 14.25
C PRO A 137 24.38 -11.97 13.99
N THR A 138 24.82 -11.91 12.73
CA THR A 138 26.16 -11.44 12.35
C THR A 138 26.15 -10.15 11.54
N PHE A 139 24.98 -9.63 11.14
CA PHE A 139 24.93 -8.39 10.37
C PHE A 139 23.56 -7.70 10.42
N THR A 140 23.57 -6.41 10.09
CA THR A 140 22.39 -5.60 9.84
C THR A 140 22.55 -4.87 8.51
N ALA A 141 21.45 -4.72 7.76
CA ALA A 141 21.43 -3.95 6.53
C ALA A 141 20.17 -3.10 6.42
N ASN A 142 20.31 -1.93 5.83
CA ASN A 142 19.20 -1.04 5.48
C ASN A 142 18.87 -1.23 4.01
N LEU A 143 17.61 -1.50 3.72
CA LEU A 143 17.08 -1.70 2.39
C LEU A 143 16.00 -0.65 2.10
N SER A 144 16.12 0.04 0.98
CA SER A 144 15.08 0.89 0.43
C SER A 144 14.65 0.33 -0.92
N LEU A 145 13.35 0.10 -1.09
CA LEU A 145 12.74 -0.36 -2.34
C LEU A 145 11.64 0.61 -2.75
N THR A 146 11.67 1.04 -3.99
CA THR A 146 10.60 1.85 -4.60
C THR A 146 9.99 1.08 -5.77
N THR A 147 8.67 0.97 -5.80
CA THR A 147 7.91 0.37 -6.91
C THR A 147 7.07 1.44 -7.59
N GLN A 148 7.23 1.61 -8.89
CA GLN A 148 6.43 2.51 -9.71
C GLN A 148 5.97 1.78 -10.99
N GLY A 149 4.71 1.42 -11.06
CA GLY A 149 4.17 0.62 -12.15
C GLY A 149 4.91 -0.71 -12.30
N ASN A 150 5.57 -0.90 -13.44
CA ASN A 150 6.34 -2.10 -13.77
C ASN A 150 7.85 -1.98 -13.49
N LYS A 151 8.27 -0.99 -12.71
CA LYS A 151 9.69 -0.76 -12.38
C LYS A 151 9.90 -0.78 -10.88
N GLN A 152 11.00 -1.38 -10.45
CA GLN A 152 11.48 -1.35 -9.08
C GLN A 152 12.94 -0.89 -9.04
N LYS A 153 13.25 -0.12 -8.01
CA LYS A 153 14.62 0.23 -7.64
C LYS A 153 14.86 -0.22 -6.19
N VAL A 154 15.92 -0.97 -6.00
CA VAL A 154 16.33 -1.46 -4.68
C VAL A 154 17.72 -0.93 -4.37
N THR A 155 17.88 -0.38 -3.19
CA THR A 155 19.19 0.03 -2.65
C THR A 155 19.37 -0.66 -1.31
N ILE A 156 20.53 -1.26 -1.10
CA ILE A 156 20.90 -1.93 0.15
C ILE A 156 22.22 -1.32 0.64
N ARG A 157 22.32 -1.09 1.94
CA ARG A 157 23.55 -0.69 2.63
C ARG A 157 23.77 -1.58 3.82
N SER A 158 24.99 -2.08 3.98
CA SER A 158 25.36 -2.98 5.05
C SER A 158 26.76 -2.66 5.56
N GLU A 159 27.05 -3.08 6.78
CA GLU A 159 28.38 -3.00 7.41
C GLU A 159 29.08 -4.38 7.42
N GLY A 160 28.68 -5.30 6.56
CA GLY A 160 29.26 -6.64 6.46
C GLY A 160 30.20 -6.82 5.26
N ALA A 161 30.33 -8.06 4.79
CA ALA A 161 31.16 -8.47 3.65
C ALA A 161 30.76 -7.80 2.31
N PHE A 162 29.59 -7.24 2.19
CA PHE A 162 29.23 -6.30 1.12
C PHE A 162 28.86 -4.95 1.74
N ARG A 163 29.18 -3.86 1.06
CA ARG A 163 28.93 -2.49 1.53
C ARG A 163 27.59 -1.96 1.02
N SER A 164 27.30 -2.22 -0.23
CA SER A 164 26.06 -1.73 -0.83
C SER A 164 25.65 -2.55 -2.05
N ALA A 165 24.38 -2.50 -2.38
CA ALA A 165 23.86 -2.96 -3.66
C ALA A 165 22.85 -1.95 -4.22
N SER A 166 22.85 -1.79 -5.53
CA SER A 166 21.84 -1.01 -6.26
C SER A 166 21.33 -1.85 -7.42
N ILE A 167 20.01 -2.13 -7.43
CA ILE A 167 19.39 -3.06 -8.36
C ILE A 167 18.18 -2.38 -8.98
N SER A 168 18.01 -2.54 -10.29
CA SER A 168 16.81 -2.14 -11.02
C SER A 168 16.13 -3.36 -11.60
N LEU A 169 14.85 -3.51 -11.31
CA LEU A 169 14.02 -4.61 -11.80
C LEU A 169 12.87 -4.07 -12.64
N ALA A 170 12.46 -4.86 -13.61
CA ALA A 170 11.22 -4.66 -14.35
C ALA A 170 10.35 -5.91 -14.23
N ARG A 171 9.04 -5.72 -14.25
CA ARG A 171 8.08 -6.83 -14.28
C ARG A 171 8.19 -7.53 -15.63
N SER A 172 8.26 -8.86 -15.61
CA SER A 172 8.29 -9.73 -16.79
C SER A 172 6.89 -10.11 -17.21
#